data_79e9bf0f1db4ab7e47b8e72eb6ff5e31
#
_entry.id   79e9bf0f1db4ab7e47b8e72eb6ff5e31
#
_cell.length_a   1.000
_cell.length_b   1.000
_cell.length_c   1.000
_cell.angle_alpha   90.00
_cell.angle_beta   90.00
_cell.angle_gamma   90.00
#
_symmetry.space_group_name_H-M   'P 1'
#
loop_
_entity.id
_entity.type
_entity.pdbx_description
1 polymer ?
#
loop_
_entity_poly.entity_id
_entity_poly.type
_entity_poly.pdbx_seq_one_letter_code
_entity_poly.pdbx_strand_id
1 'polypeptide(L)'
;MPSAYEETWFQADGPGNGSGANNMWTYSNSSMEGVKLEASFTPSGGGQVDSSTDVGITYTGIDGLTIGLAAGTDSGGAADMDNSTKYITYAYDAFTFGVQSNSADSATANADEEYMAYAVSYAVNDDLSISYGYSELDYEGNSTITDETQEAAAVSVSYSMGSMSLAATRADVDNEGGNKEHDGAGYAIELGFTF
;
A
#
# COMPACT_ATOMS: atom_id res chain seq x y z
N MET A 1 -1.28 4.98 3.44
CA MET A 1 -1.90 4.82 2.11
C MET A 1 -2.93 3.71 2.20
N PRO A 2 -4.05 3.76 1.47
CA PRO A 2 -4.91 2.61 1.39
C PRO A 2 -4.15 1.48 0.70
N SER A 3 -4.20 0.28 1.24
CA SER A 3 -3.59 -0.90 0.65
C SER A 3 -4.68 -1.89 0.24
N ALA A 4 -4.52 -2.48 -0.93
CA ALA A 4 -5.39 -3.55 -1.43
C ALA A 4 -4.77 -4.95 -1.17
N TYR A 5 -3.70 -5.05 -0.39
CA TYR A 5 -2.85 -6.23 -0.27
C TYR A 5 -2.37 -6.49 1.16
N GLU A 6 -3.22 -6.31 2.14
CA GLU A 6 -2.86 -6.57 3.55
C GLU A 6 -2.40 -8.01 3.82
N GLU A 7 -2.60 -8.89 2.85
CA GLU A 7 -2.20 -10.29 2.92
C GLU A 7 -0.69 -10.50 2.72
N THR A 8 0.01 -9.59 2.02
CA THR A 8 1.44 -9.74 1.67
C THR A 8 2.34 -8.98 2.65
N TRP A 9 2.43 -9.40 3.88
CA TRP A 9 3.12 -8.67 4.94
C TRP A 9 4.64 -8.86 5.00
N PHE A 10 5.24 -9.69 4.14
CA PHE A 10 6.69 -9.75 3.95
C PHE A 10 7.22 -8.76 2.91
N GLN A 11 6.35 -8.01 2.31
CA GLN A 11 6.81 -7.04 1.34
C GLN A 11 7.62 -5.94 2.02
N ALA A 12 8.62 -5.42 1.34
CA ALA A 12 9.03 -4.05 1.58
C ALA A 12 7.79 -3.18 1.40
N ASP A 13 7.57 -2.23 2.28
CA ASP A 13 6.52 -1.24 2.06
C ASP A 13 6.68 -0.70 0.64
N GLY A 14 5.57 -0.58 -0.09
CA GLY A 14 5.60 0.09 -1.38
C GLY A 14 6.20 1.50 -1.23
N PRO A 15 6.52 2.19 -2.34
CA PRO A 15 7.18 3.47 -2.31
C PRO A 15 6.59 4.40 -1.26
N GLY A 16 7.46 5.08 -0.56
CA GLY A 16 7.22 5.78 0.70
C GLY A 16 5.93 6.54 0.78
N ASN A 17 5.35 6.50 1.91
CA ASN A 17 4.20 7.33 2.24
C ASN A 17 4.63 8.79 2.26
N GLY A 18 3.90 9.63 1.59
CA GLY A 18 4.09 11.06 1.71
C GLY A 18 4.13 11.53 3.17
N SER A 19 4.71 12.64 3.39
CA SER A 19 5.13 13.19 4.68
C SER A 19 4.10 13.09 5.81
N GLY A 20 4.40 12.32 6.82
CA GLY A 20 3.79 12.45 8.13
C GLY A 20 4.64 13.37 9.02
N ALA A 21 4.50 14.69 8.90
CA ALA A 21 5.34 15.64 9.65
C ALA A 21 4.54 16.40 10.70
N ASN A 22 5.24 16.85 11.74
CA ASN A 22 4.74 17.89 12.62
C ASN A 22 4.64 19.21 11.83
N ASN A 23 3.61 20.02 12.08
CA ASN A 23 3.29 21.27 11.36
C ASN A 23 2.72 21.11 9.95
N MET A 24 2.07 20.02 9.66
CA MET A 24 1.38 19.79 8.38
C MET A 24 0.01 20.48 8.37
N TRP A 25 -0.31 21.10 7.24
CA TRP A 25 -1.66 21.60 6.93
C TRP A 25 -2.37 20.55 6.08
N THR A 26 -3.56 20.20 6.46
CA THR A 26 -4.38 19.25 5.71
C THR A 26 -5.70 19.86 5.31
N TYR A 27 -6.14 19.53 4.10
CA TYR A 27 -7.47 19.84 3.59
C TYR A 27 -8.15 18.55 3.15
N SER A 28 -9.39 18.38 3.56
CA SER A 28 -10.23 17.26 3.09
C SER A 28 -11.61 17.78 2.75
N ASN A 29 -12.15 17.38 1.61
CA ASN A 29 -13.47 17.75 1.15
C ASN A 29 -14.20 16.54 0.56
N SER A 30 -15.40 16.28 1.05
CA SER A 30 -16.30 15.23 0.58
C SER A 30 -17.71 15.79 0.28
N SER A 31 -17.81 17.09 -0.06
CA SER A 31 -19.10 17.73 -0.35
C SER A 31 -19.73 17.30 -1.69
N MET A 32 -18.94 16.72 -2.58
CA MET A 32 -19.42 16.11 -3.82
C MET A 32 -19.74 14.64 -3.56
N GLU A 33 -20.94 14.22 -3.92
CA GLU A 33 -21.37 12.84 -3.75
C GLU A 33 -20.42 11.87 -4.46
N GLY A 34 -19.94 10.88 -3.72
CA GLY A 34 -18.99 9.88 -4.22
C GLY A 34 -17.58 10.38 -4.53
N VAL A 35 -17.23 11.63 -4.20
CA VAL A 35 -15.89 12.19 -4.43
C VAL A 35 -15.32 12.74 -3.13
N LYS A 36 -14.11 12.30 -2.77
CA LYS A 36 -13.31 12.87 -1.70
C LYS A 36 -12.03 13.48 -2.29
N LEU A 37 -11.76 14.73 -1.96
CA LEU A 37 -10.52 15.44 -2.29
C LEU A 37 -9.71 15.64 -1.03
N GLU A 38 -8.41 15.42 -1.11
CA GLU A 38 -7.46 15.59 -0.01
C GLU A 38 -6.22 16.33 -0.52
N ALA A 39 -5.69 17.21 0.32
CA ALA A 39 -4.40 17.85 0.09
C ALA A 39 -3.68 18.06 1.41
N SER A 40 -2.35 17.97 1.39
CA SER A 40 -1.51 18.32 2.51
C SER A 40 -0.35 19.19 2.09
N PHE A 41 0.14 19.99 3.02
CA PHE A 41 1.33 20.81 2.84
C PHE A 41 2.12 20.84 4.14
N THR A 42 3.39 20.48 4.05
CA THR A 42 4.35 20.57 5.16
C THR A 42 5.38 21.62 4.80
N PRO A 43 5.47 22.76 5.54
CA PRO A 43 6.47 23.78 5.28
C PRO A 43 7.87 23.28 5.64
N SER A 44 8.89 23.83 4.98
CA SER A 44 10.28 23.62 5.37
C SER A 44 10.56 24.09 6.81
N GLY A 45 11.47 23.43 7.51
CA GLY A 45 11.86 23.71 8.90
C GLY A 45 11.43 22.61 9.87
N GLY A 46 11.92 22.64 11.11
CA GLY A 46 11.61 21.63 12.11
C GLY A 46 12.14 20.22 11.81
N GLY A 47 13.13 20.10 10.93
CA GLY A 47 13.69 18.83 10.48
C GLY A 47 13.45 18.52 9.01
N GLN A 48 12.56 19.28 8.35
CA GLN A 48 12.34 19.21 6.90
C GLN A 48 13.35 20.12 6.18
N VAL A 49 13.99 19.60 5.14
CA VAL A 49 14.95 20.35 4.32
C VAL A 49 14.17 21.34 3.43
N ASP A 50 13.15 20.86 2.74
CA ASP A 50 12.26 21.65 1.91
C ASP A 50 10.79 21.38 2.26
N SER A 51 9.86 22.03 1.56
CA SER A 51 8.43 21.83 1.76
C SER A 51 7.93 20.62 0.97
N SER A 52 6.99 19.88 1.55
CA SER A 52 6.31 18.76 0.90
C SER A 52 4.84 19.08 0.62
N THR A 53 4.31 18.55 -0.47
CA THR A 53 2.91 18.74 -0.88
C THR A 53 2.34 17.44 -1.41
N ASP A 54 1.16 17.05 -0.93
CA ASP A 54 0.43 15.90 -1.43
C ASP A 54 -0.98 16.29 -1.86
N VAL A 55 -1.49 15.63 -2.87
CA VAL A 55 -2.87 15.75 -3.33
C VAL A 55 -3.45 14.37 -3.62
N GLY A 56 -4.74 14.19 -3.35
CA GLY A 56 -5.42 12.93 -3.59
C GLY A 56 -6.89 13.12 -3.95
N ILE A 57 -7.40 12.20 -4.73
CA ILE A 57 -8.80 12.07 -5.06
C ILE A 57 -9.24 10.63 -4.89
N THR A 58 -10.38 10.43 -4.23
CA THR A 58 -11.04 9.12 -4.13
C THR A 58 -12.45 9.24 -4.69
N TYR A 59 -12.83 8.28 -5.52
CA TYR A 59 -14.16 8.17 -6.10
C TYR A 59 -14.85 6.89 -5.63
N THR A 60 -16.06 7.04 -5.10
CA THR A 60 -16.92 5.94 -4.60
C THR A 60 -18.37 6.06 -5.09
N GLY A 61 -18.61 6.81 -6.18
CA GLY A 61 -19.96 7.10 -6.69
C GLY A 61 -20.65 5.93 -7.40
N ILE A 62 -19.98 4.78 -7.54
CA ILE A 62 -20.56 3.53 -8.06
C ILE A 62 -20.50 2.49 -6.94
N ASP A 63 -21.63 1.81 -6.72
CA ASP A 63 -21.73 0.78 -5.68
C ASP A 63 -20.69 -0.31 -5.87
N GLY A 64 -20.00 -0.66 -4.79
CA GLY A 64 -18.90 -1.62 -4.78
C GLY A 64 -17.58 -1.13 -5.41
N LEU A 65 -17.54 0.02 -6.10
CA LEU A 65 -16.34 0.53 -6.77
C LEU A 65 -15.67 1.65 -5.95
N THR A 66 -14.38 1.53 -5.71
CA THR A 66 -13.54 2.61 -5.24
C THR A 66 -12.35 2.82 -6.18
N ILE A 67 -12.10 4.05 -6.57
CA ILE A 67 -10.92 4.45 -7.35
C ILE A 67 -10.20 5.54 -6.58
N GLY A 68 -8.90 5.41 -6.38
CA GLY A 68 -8.08 6.42 -5.72
C GLY A 68 -6.85 6.75 -6.54
N LEU A 69 -6.51 8.04 -6.56
CA LEU A 69 -5.29 8.59 -7.15
C LEU A 69 -4.68 9.55 -6.15
N ALA A 70 -3.38 9.47 -5.94
CA ALA A 70 -2.64 10.43 -5.13
C ALA A 70 -1.27 10.69 -5.73
N ALA A 71 -0.76 11.89 -5.53
CA ALA A 71 0.60 12.26 -5.88
C ALA A 71 1.13 13.30 -4.89
N GLY A 72 2.42 13.29 -4.65
CA GLY A 72 3.06 14.23 -3.75
C GLY A 72 4.56 14.21 -3.85
N THR A 73 5.20 15.22 -3.23
CA THR A 73 6.66 15.34 -3.13
C THR A 73 7.04 15.26 -1.65
N ASP A 74 7.96 14.36 -1.32
CA ASP A 74 8.59 14.29 0.00
C ASP A 74 9.98 14.93 -0.06
N SER A 75 10.16 16.00 0.68
CA SER A 75 11.42 16.77 0.78
C SER A 75 12.01 16.72 2.19
N GLY A 76 11.63 15.71 2.98
CA GLY A 76 12.12 15.51 4.35
C GLY A 76 13.52 14.93 4.45
N GLY A 77 14.05 14.37 3.36
CA GLY A 77 15.35 13.73 3.28
C GLY A 77 16.44 14.59 2.65
N ALA A 78 17.58 13.94 2.32
CA ALA A 78 18.70 14.57 1.63
C ALA A 78 18.45 14.78 0.12
N ALA A 79 17.43 14.12 -0.43
CA ALA A 79 16.98 14.21 -1.82
C ALA A 79 15.46 14.28 -1.84
N ASP A 80 14.91 15.02 -2.78
CA ASP A 80 13.46 15.03 -3.03
C ASP A 80 13.02 13.69 -3.62
N MET A 81 11.80 13.30 -3.30
CA MET A 81 11.16 12.10 -3.81
C MET A 81 9.73 12.43 -4.25
N ASP A 82 9.44 12.18 -5.51
CA ASP A 82 8.09 12.31 -6.05
C ASP A 82 7.37 10.95 -5.93
N ASN A 83 6.24 10.96 -5.25
CA ASN A 83 5.45 9.76 -4.99
C ASN A 83 4.13 9.80 -5.75
N SER A 84 3.70 8.67 -6.28
CA SER A 84 2.35 8.53 -6.81
C SER A 84 1.72 7.20 -6.41
N THR A 85 0.40 7.21 -6.25
CA THR A 85 -0.41 6.02 -5.96
C THR A 85 -1.66 6.02 -6.81
N LYS A 86 -1.98 4.88 -7.38
CA LYS A 86 -3.22 4.63 -8.13
C LYS A 86 -3.78 3.31 -7.65
N TYR A 87 -5.04 3.28 -7.25
CA TYR A 87 -5.68 2.01 -6.89
C TYR A 87 -7.13 1.95 -7.35
N ILE A 88 -7.59 0.74 -7.55
CA ILE A 88 -8.98 0.42 -7.79
C ILE A 88 -9.36 -0.79 -6.95
N THR A 89 -10.50 -0.73 -6.27
CA THR A 89 -11.11 -1.89 -5.63
C THR A 89 -12.55 -2.04 -6.13
N TYR A 90 -12.97 -3.27 -6.31
CA TYR A 90 -14.33 -3.57 -6.74
C TYR A 90 -14.89 -4.77 -5.97
N ALA A 91 -15.99 -4.51 -5.25
CA ALA A 91 -16.74 -5.53 -4.55
C ALA A 91 -17.95 -5.96 -5.41
N TYR A 92 -18.07 -7.24 -5.67
CA TYR A 92 -19.18 -7.83 -6.40
C TYR A 92 -19.61 -9.16 -5.75
N ASP A 93 -20.84 -9.18 -5.22
CA ASP A 93 -21.38 -10.31 -4.48
C ASP A 93 -20.42 -10.70 -3.31
N ALA A 94 -19.96 -11.92 -3.28
CA ALA A 94 -19.03 -12.42 -2.27
C ALA A 94 -17.55 -12.13 -2.60
N PHE A 95 -17.24 -11.50 -3.71
CA PHE A 95 -15.87 -11.21 -4.14
C PHE A 95 -15.49 -9.75 -3.95
N THR A 96 -14.25 -9.50 -3.58
CA THR A 96 -13.61 -8.18 -3.66
C THR A 96 -12.29 -8.32 -4.43
N PHE A 97 -12.08 -7.45 -5.39
CA PHE A 97 -10.86 -7.37 -6.20
C PHE A 97 -10.15 -6.06 -5.93
N GLY A 98 -8.83 -6.07 -5.89
CA GLY A 98 -8.01 -4.89 -5.71
C GLY A 98 -6.81 -4.90 -6.66
N VAL A 99 -6.48 -3.73 -7.19
CA VAL A 99 -5.24 -3.48 -7.94
C VAL A 99 -4.69 -2.14 -7.47
N GLN A 100 -3.39 -2.08 -7.23
CA GLN A 100 -2.69 -0.87 -6.82
C GLN A 100 -1.36 -0.75 -7.54
N SER A 101 -1.01 0.48 -7.93
CA SER A 101 0.30 0.84 -8.46
C SER A 101 0.82 2.05 -7.70
N ASN A 102 2.08 2.00 -7.28
CA ASN A 102 2.78 3.10 -6.64
C ASN A 102 4.09 3.36 -7.40
N SER A 103 4.55 4.58 -7.40
CA SER A 103 5.91 4.93 -7.81
C SER A 103 6.56 5.88 -6.81
N ALA A 104 7.86 5.77 -6.67
CA ALA A 104 8.71 6.70 -5.96
C ALA A 104 9.88 7.06 -6.85
N ASP A 105 9.88 8.29 -7.38
CA ASP A 105 10.91 8.82 -8.25
C ASP A 105 11.84 9.69 -7.38
N SER A 106 13.07 9.24 -7.16
CA SER A 106 14.04 9.90 -6.29
C SER A 106 14.96 10.83 -7.09
N ALA A 107 15.24 12.01 -6.53
CA ALA A 107 16.31 12.86 -7.08
C ALA A 107 17.72 12.24 -6.92
N THR A 108 17.84 11.16 -6.14
CA THR A 108 19.06 10.34 -6.07
C THR A 108 19.06 9.33 -7.23
N ALA A 109 20.09 9.34 -8.05
CA ALA A 109 20.22 8.40 -9.16
C ALA A 109 20.20 6.93 -8.65
N ASN A 110 19.51 6.08 -9.39
CA ASN A 110 19.36 4.66 -9.10
C ASN A 110 18.68 4.39 -7.73
N ALA A 111 17.61 5.11 -7.44
CA ALA A 111 16.83 4.94 -6.23
C ALA A 111 15.32 5.03 -6.48
N ASP A 112 14.90 4.88 -7.74
CA ASP A 112 13.49 4.83 -8.09
C ASP A 112 12.90 3.46 -7.77
N GLU A 113 11.64 3.45 -7.39
CA GLU A 113 10.90 2.24 -7.05
C GLU A 113 9.54 2.24 -7.72
N GLU A 114 9.18 1.13 -8.34
CA GLU A 114 7.84 0.90 -8.90
C GLU A 114 7.20 -0.31 -8.22
N TYR A 115 5.98 -0.13 -7.74
CA TYR A 115 5.23 -1.15 -7.03
C TYR A 115 3.91 -1.46 -7.73
N MET A 116 3.59 -2.73 -7.88
CA MET A 116 2.30 -3.22 -8.37
C MET A 116 1.76 -4.30 -7.43
N ALA A 117 0.47 -4.23 -7.09
CA ALA A 117 -0.19 -5.23 -6.27
C ALA A 117 -1.56 -5.62 -6.82
N TYR A 118 -1.90 -6.88 -6.63
CA TYR A 118 -3.18 -7.49 -6.98
C TYR A 118 -3.72 -8.27 -5.80
N ALA A 119 -4.99 -8.15 -5.53
CA ALA A 119 -5.63 -8.92 -4.47
C ALA A 119 -7.03 -9.38 -4.88
N VAL A 120 -7.42 -10.51 -4.36
CA VAL A 120 -8.80 -11.01 -4.41
C VAL A 120 -9.17 -11.60 -3.06
N SER A 121 -10.37 -11.27 -2.58
CA SER A 121 -10.96 -11.93 -1.43
C SER A 121 -12.31 -12.53 -1.78
N TYR A 122 -12.67 -13.60 -1.08
CA TYR A 122 -13.91 -14.30 -1.23
C TYR A 122 -14.54 -14.56 0.15
N ALA A 123 -15.72 -14.00 0.38
CA ALA A 123 -16.54 -14.28 1.55
C ALA A 123 -17.24 -15.65 1.35
N VAL A 124 -16.72 -16.69 1.99
CA VAL A 124 -17.31 -18.04 1.92
C VAL A 124 -18.69 -18.07 2.59
N ASN A 125 -18.82 -17.35 3.68
CA ASN A 125 -20.06 -17.07 4.43
C ASN A 125 -19.83 -15.85 5.33
N ASP A 126 -20.80 -15.50 6.17
CA ASP A 126 -20.75 -14.33 7.07
C ASP A 126 -19.58 -14.36 8.07
N ASP A 127 -19.05 -15.54 8.37
CA ASP A 127 -18.02 -15.74 9.37
C ASP A 127 -16.64 -16.08 8.79
N LEU A 128 -16.56 -16.52 7.51
CA LEU A 128 -15.34 -17.05 6.91
C LEU A 128 -15.03 -16.34 5.59
N SER A 129 -13.82 -15.84 5.47
CA SER A 129 -13.28 -15.32 4.21
C SER A 129 -11.91 -15.92 3.89
N ILE A 130 -11.58 -15.95 2.61
CA ILE A 130 -10.28 -16.36 2.08
C ILE A 130 -9.80 -15.26 1.14
N SER A 131 -8.53 -14.91 1.20
CA SER A 131 -7.94 -13.94 0.28
C SER A 131 -6.60 -14.43 -0.28
N TYR A 132 -6.26 -13.88 -1.44
CA TYR A 132 -4.98 -14.04 -2.10
C TYR A 132 -4.48 -12.67 -2.53
N GLY A 133 -3.22 -12.38 -2.24
CA GLY A 133 -2.51 -11.20 -2.69
C GLY A 133 -1.22 -11.58 -3.40
N TYR A 134 -0.85 -10.75 -4.38
CA TYR A 134 0.43 -10.83 -5.09
C TYR A 134 0.94 -9.41 -5.32
N SER A 135 2.23 -9.20 -5.14
CA SER A 135 2.86 -7.91 -5.39
C SER A 135 4.24 -8.05 -6.00
N GLU A 136 4.61 -7.05 -6.78
CA GLU A 136 5.91 -6.86 -7.39
C GLU A 136 6.45 -5.50 -6.94
N LEU A 137 7.73 -5.43 -6.59
CA LEU A 137 8.44 -4.21 -6.31
C LEU A 137 9.73 -4.20 -7.14
N ASP A 138 9.77 -3.33 -8.13
CA ASP A 138 10.94 -3.10 -8.97
C ASP A 138 11.82 -2.03 -8.34
N TYR A 139 13.09 -2.35 -8.17
CA TYR A 139 14.11 -1.44 -7.71
C TYR A 139 14.97 -1.00 -8.88
N GLU A 140 15.25 0.28 -8.99
CA GLU A 140 16.30 0.73 -9.89
C GLU A 140 17.65 0.30 -9.31
N GLY A 141 18.42 -0.51 -10.09
CA GLY A 141 19.66 -1.10 -9.64
C GLY A 141 20.74 -0.07 -9.34
N ASN A 142 21.47 -0.27 -8.25
CA ASN A 142 22.63 0.51 -7.87
C ASN A 142 23.79 -0.42 -7.42
N SER A 143 24.87 0.12 -6.91
CA SER A 143 26.02 -0.67 -6.47
C SER A 143 25.73 -1.62 -5.27
N THR A 144 24.62 -1.46 -4.61
CA THR A 144 24.23 -2.23 -3.41
C THR A 144 23.01 -3.11 -3.69
N ILE A 145 22.10 -2.66 -4.56
CA ILE A 145 20.90 -3.38 -4.94
C ILE A 145 21.11 -3.88 -6.37
N THR A 146 20.94 -5.15 -6.61
CA THR A 146 20.87 -5.72 -7.95
C THR A 146 19.51 -5.32 -8.53
N ASP A 147 19.45 -5.05 -9.83
CA ASP A 147 18.23 -4.69 -10.55
C ASP A 147 17.30 -5.92 -10.71
N GLU A 148 16.79 -6.40 -9.58
CA GLU A 148 15.92 -7.56 -9.50
C GLU A 148 14.57 -7.16 -8.89
N THR A 149 13.50 -7.65 -9.46
CA THR A 149 12.14 -7.45 -8.93
C THR A 149 11.94 -8.32 -7.69
N GLN A 150 11.50 -7.71 -6.59
CA GLN A 150 10.97 -8.46 -5.46
C GLN A 150 9.54 -8.89 -5.78
N GLU A 151 9.25 -10.18 -5.64
CA GLU A 151 7.91 -10.73 -5.80
C GLU A 151 7.43 -11.28 -4.46
N ALA A 152 6.18 -10.97 -4.08
CA ALA A 152 5.57 -11.51 -2.88
C ALA A 152 4.17 -12.05 -3.16
N ALA A 153 3.85 -13.21 -2.61
CA ALA A 153 2.54 -13.83 -2.70
C ALA A 153 2.05 -14.30 -1.34
N ALA A 154 0.78 -14.11 -1.03
CA ALA A 154 0.20 -14.57 0.22
C ALA A 154 -1.22 -15.10 0.06
N VAL A 155 -1.56 -16.05 0.92
CA VAL A 155 -2.92 -16.56 1.13
C VAL A 155 -3.29 -16.31 2.58
N SER A 156 -4.48 -15.74 2.80
CA SER A 156 -5.03 -15.53 4.14
C SER A 156 -6.41 -16.18 4.29
N VAL A 157 -6.68 -16.64 5.49
CA VAL A 157 -8.01 -17.11 5.91
C VAL A 157 -8.39 -16.37 7.18
N SER A 158 -9.59 -15.77 7.21
CA SER A 158 -10.14 -15.10 8.38
C SER A 158 -11.45 -15.73 8.78
N TYR A 159 -11.58 -16.04 10.07
CA TYR A 159 -12.78 -16.61 10.66
C TYR A 159 -13.22 -15.83 11.90
N SER A 160 -14.48 -15.44 11.94
CA SER A 160 -15.08 -14.72 13.07
C SER A 160 -16.20 -15.53 13.71
N MET A 161 -16.19 -15.67 15.03
CA MET A 161 -17.23 -16.37 15.77
C MET A 161 -17.59 -15.59 17.04
N GLY A 162 -18.68 -14.86 17.00
CA GLY A 162 -19.11 -14.01 18.12
C GLY A 162 -18.06 -12.93 18.43
N SER A 163 -17.47 -12.98 19.62
CA SER A 163 -16.42 -12.03 20.04
C SER A 163 -14.98 -12.50 19.75
N MET A 164 -14.81 -13.61 19.04
CA MET A 164 -13.52 -14.17 18.68
C MET A 164 -13.28 -13.99 17.19
N SER A 165 -12.06 -13.58 16.82
CA SER A 165 -11.56 -13.59 15.44
C SER A 165 -10.28 -14.40 15.36
N LEU A 166 -10.12 -15.18 14.30
CA LEU A 166 -8.93 -15.94 13.97
C LEU A 166 -8.51 -15.58 12.54
N ALA A 167 -7.27 -15.16 12.36
CA ALA A 167 -6.68 -15.00 11.04
C ALA A 167 -5.43 -15.87 10.91
N ALA A 168 -5.22 -16.44 9.75
CA ALA A 168 -4.02 -17.19 9.42
C ALA A 168 -3.55 -16.79 8.02
N THR A 169 -2.29 -16.40 7.92
CA THR A 169 -1.66 -15.97 6.66
C THR A 169 -0.40 -16.79 6.42
N ARG A 170 -0.23 -17.22 5.19
CA ARG A 170 1.04 -17.70 4.67
C ARG A 170 1.50 -16.79 3.54
N ALA A 171 2.74 -16.32 3.64
CA ALA A 171 3.36 -15.49 2.62
C ALA A 171 4.71 -16.09 2.20
N ASP A 172 5.04 -15.91 0.94
CA ASP A 172 6.32 -16.24 0.32
C ASP A 172 6.83 -14.98 -0.39
N VAL A 173 8.14 -14.71 -0.31
CA VAL A 173 8.80 -13.61 -1.00
C VAL A 173 10.04 -14.11 -1.71
N ASP A 174 10.21 -13.69 -2.95
CA ASP A 174 11.39 -13.96 -3.77
C ASP A 174 12.14 -12.64 -3.99
N ASN A 175 13.48 -12.68 -4.01
CA ASN A 175 14.38 -11.54 -4.21
C ASN A 175 14.14 -10.38 -3.22
N GLU A 176 13.94 -10.66 -1.93
CA GLU A 176 13.66 -9.66 -0.91
C GLU A 176 14.68 -8.52 -0.92
N GLY A 177 14.16 -7.27 -1.00
CA GLY A 177 14.99 -6.07 -1.07
C GLY A 177 15.76 -5.91 -2.39
N GLY A 178 15.29 -6.50 -3.50
CA GLY A 178 15.96 -6.48 -4.80
C GLY A 178 17.23 -7.33 -4.86
N ASN A 179 17.43 -8.21 -3.89
CA ASN A 179 18.60 -9.10 -3.82
C ASN A 179 18.26 -10.48 -4.36
N LYS A 180 18.89 -10.87 -5.44
CA LYS A 180 18.76 -12.20 -6.01
C LYS A 180 19.09 -13.29 -5.00
N GLU A 181 18.26 -14.34 -4.96
CA GLU A 181 18.41 -15.49 -4.06
C GLU A 181 18.14 -15.16 -2.57
N HIS A 182 17.64 -13.96 -2.24
CA HIS A 182 17.08 -13.67 -0.94
C HIS A 182 15.59 -14.03 -0.93
N ASP A 183 15.29 -15.30 -0.73
CA ASP A 183 13.92 -15.78 -0.69
C ASP A 183 13.51 -16.03 0.76
N GLY A 184 12.28 -15.72 1.09
CA GLY A 184 11.72 -15.90 2.41
C GLY A 184 10.32 -16.49 2.36
N ALA A 185 9.93 -17.13 3.45
CA ALA A 185 8.57 -17.60 3.63
C ALA A 185 8.19 -17.56 5.09
N GLY A 186 6.94 -17.23 5.37
CA GLY A 186 6.45 -17.18 6.73
C GLY A 186 4.97 -17.46 6.84
N TYR A 187 4.54 -17.59 8.08
CA TYR A 187 3.13 -17.67 8.41
C TYR A 187 2.86 -16.90 9.70
N ALA A 188 1.69 -16.31 9.79
CA ALA A 188 1.14 -15.72 11.00
C ALA A 188 -0.18 -16.38 11.37
N ILE A 189 -0.43 -16.49 12.66
CA ILE A 189 -1.73 -16.85 13.20
C ILE A 189 -2.06 -15.80 14.25
N GLU A 190 -3.16 -15.11 14.07
CA GLU A 190 -3.65 -14.06 14.95
C GLU A 190 -4.98 -14.47 15.57
N LEU A 191 -5.11 -14.27 16.87
CA LEU A 191 -6.32 -14.55 17.60
C LEU A 191 -6.74 -13.29 18.36
N GLY A 192 -7.91 -12.76 18.00
CA GLY A 192 -8.50 -11.57 18.62
C GLY A 192 -9.71 -11.90 19.47
N PHE A 193 -9.91 -11.13 20.55
CA PHE A 193 -11.12 -11.18 21.36
C PHE A 193 -11.65 -9.77 21.61
N THR A 194 -12.97 -9.59 21.46
CA THR A 194 -13.66 -8.34 21.80
C THR A 194 -14.49 -8.59 23.07
N PHE A 195 -14.32 -7.72 24.09
CA PHE A 195 -15.01 -7.85 25.38
C PHE A 195 -16.02 -6.72 25.58
#